data_0b3e163b30811b5f00b821ce59be538b
#
_entry.id   0b3e163b30811b5f00b821ce59be538b
#
_cell.length_a   1.000
_cell.length_b   1.000
_cell.length_c   1.000
_cell.angle_alpha   90.00
_cell.angle_beta   90.00
_cell.angle_gamma   90.00
#
_symmetry.space_group_name_H-M   'P 1'
#
loop_
_entity.id
_entity.type
_entity.pdbx_description
1 polymer ?
#
loop_
_entity_poly.entity_id
_entity_poly.type
_entity_poly.pdbx_seq_one_letter_code
_entity_poly.pdbx_strand_id
1 'polypeptide(L)'
;MINHKPISKKNIFKILKNLKKFNLKTEWHNLNQSNELIIAQDIISKINLPPFNNSAVDGYAILNNDIKKNKELFYNRRVAAGDNIKLKIKKGEAIRIFTGAKMPLNSNTVVMQENTKTNNNKVLIKKAPKIGSNCRIMGEDIKKNTIILKKGT
;
A
#
# COMPACT_ATOMS: atom_id res chain seq x y z
N MET A 1 -31.46 32.01 -44.95
CA MET A 1 -30.56 30.94 -44.50
C MET A 1 -29.26 31.58 -44.03
N ILE A 2 -28.95 31.49 -42.74
CA ILE A 2 -27.70 32.03 -42.18
C ILE A 2 -26.59 31.03 -42.50
N ASN A 3 -25.70 31.45 -43.43
CA ASN A 3 -24.61 30.59 -43.91
C ASN A 3 -23.47 30.57 -42.85
N HIS A 4 -23.54 29.69 -41.86
CA HIS A 4 -22.49 29.53 -40.85
C HIS A 4 -21.31 28.76 -41.47
N LYS A 5 -20.22 29.47 -41.80
CA LYS A 5 -18.95 28.81 -42.16
C LYS A 5 -18.44 28.02 -40.92
N PRO A 6 -18.03 26.76 -41.10
CA PRO A 6 -17.49 25.97 -39.99
C PRO A 6 -16.23 26.64 -39.41
N ILE A 7 -16.17 26.74 -38.09
CA ILE A 7 -15.03 27.32 -37.40
C ILE A 7 -13.88 26.30 -37.38
N SER A 8 -12.68 26.70 -37.77
CA SER A 8 -11.51 25.80 -37.72
C SER A 8 -11.16 25.44 -36.29
N LYS A 9 -10.62 24.23 -36.06
CA LYS A 9 -10.13 23.76 -34.77
C LYS A 9 -9.19 24.77 -34.10
N LYS A 10 -8.28 25.40 -34.86
CA LYS A 10 -7.36 26.43 -34.38
C LYS A 10 -8.10 27.66 -33.82
N ASN A 11 -9.15 28.09 -34.46
CA ASN A 11 -9.94 29.24 -34.01
C ASN A 11 -10.77 28.90 -32.78
N ILE A 12 -11.30 27.69 -32.66
CA ILE A 12 -11.98 27.22 -31.43
C ILE A 12 -11.03 27.29 -30.24
N PHE A 13 -9.82 26.75 -30.34
CA PHE A 13 -8.83 26.84 -29.26
C PHE A 13 -8.42 28.27 -28.91
N LYS A 14 -8.36 29.18 -29.91
CA LYS A 14 -8.09 30.59 -29.64
C LYS A 14 -9.23 31.25 -28.88
N ILE A 15 -10.47 30.97 -29.24
CA ILE A 15 -11.67 31.45 -28.51
C ILE A 15 -11.65 30.92 -27.07
N LEU A 16 -11.44 29.61 -26.88
CA LEU A 16 -11.42 29.00 -25.55
C LEU A 16 -10.31 29.58 -24.64
N LYS A 17 -9.12 29.88 -25.20
CA LYS A 17 -8.03 30.53 -24.46
C LYS A 17 -8.36 31.96 -24.02
N ASN A 18 -9.20 32.65 -24.79
CA ASN A 18 -9.60 34.04 -24.50
C ASN A 18 -10.87 34.16 -23.68
N LEU A 19 -11.51 33.00 -23.30
CA LEU A 19 -12.63 33.04 -22.37
C LEU A 19 -12.19 33.63 -21.04
N LYS A 20 -13.01 34.52 -20.50
CA LYS A 20 -12.76 35.13 -19.18
C LYS A 20 -12.67 34.05 -18.13
N LYS A 21 -11.55 33.98 -17.43
CA LYS A 21 -11.39 33.08 -16.28
C LYS A 21 -12.32 33.54 -15.16
N PHE A 22 -13.22 32.67 -14.75
CA PHE A 22 -14.04 32.92 -13.57
C PHE A 22 -13.19 32.79 -12.31
N ASN A 23 -13.30 33.76 -11.43
CA ASN A 23 -12.68 33.72 -10.11
C ASN A 23 -13.64 32.95 -9.20
N LEU A 24 -13.48 31.62 -9.15
CA LEU A 24 -14.32 30.77 -8.29
C LEU A 24 -13.88 30.94 -6.83
N LYS A 25 -14.86 31.14 -5.94
CA LYS A 25 -14.60 31.07 -4.50
C LYS A 25 -14.31 29.64 -4.09
N THR A 26 -13.41 29.46 -3.13
CA THR A 26 -13.06 28.16 -2.55
C THR A 26 -13.51 28.11 -1.11
N GLU A 27 -13.98 26.95 -0.66
CA GLU A 27 -14.47 26.74 0.70
C GLU A 27 -14.09 25.33 1.19
N TRP A 28 -14.18 25.12 2.49
CA TRP A 28 -13.91 23.83 3.11
C TRP A 28 -15.20 23.05 3.28
N HIS A 29 -15.20 21.79 2.84
CA HIS A 29 -16.30 20.86 3.02
C HIS A 29 -15.89 19.62 3.77
N ASN A 30 -16.83 19.00 4.49
CA ASN A 30 -16.66 17.66 5.01
C ASN A 30 -16.58 16.67 3.84
N LEU A 31 -15.80 15.60 4.00
CA LEU A 31 -15.57 14.63 2.93
C LEU A 31 -16.87 14.02 2.38
N ASN A 32 -17.86 13.73 3.25
CA ASN A 32 -19.17 13.20 2.85
C ASN A 32 -20.05 14.19 2.06
N GLN A 33 -19.69 15.48 2.02
CA GLN A 33 -20.37 16.55 1.30
C GLN A 33 -19.58 17.03 0.09
N SER A 34 -18.44 16.38 -0.22
CA SER A 34 -17.50 16.80 -1.27
C SER A 34 -17.75 16.12 -2.61
N ASN A 35 -18.79 15.28 -2.71
CA ASN A 35 -19.14 14.64 -3.97
C ASN A 35 -19.48 15.69 -5.04
N GLU A 36 -18.96 15.50 -6.26
CA GLU A 36 -19.14 16.39 -7.41
C GLU A 36 -18.55 17.80 -7.26
N LEU A 37 -17.78 18.06 -6.20
CA LEU A 37 -17.04 19.32 -6.05
C LEU A 37 -15.65 19.22 -6.70
N ILE A 38 -15.17 20.35 -7.20
CA ILE A 38 -13.85 20.45 -7.85
C ILE A 38 -12.79 20.76 -6.79
N ILE A 39 -11.73 19.98 -6.76
CA ILE A 39 -10.59 20.16 -5.85
C ILE A 39 -9.93 21.53 -6.10
N ALA A 40 -9.92 22.38 -5.07
CA ALA A 40 -9.39 23.74 -5.15
C ALA A 40 -7.87 23.83 -5.01
N GLN A 41 -7.21 22.81 -4.40
CA GLN A 41 -5.76 22.73 -4.23
C GLN A 41 -5.30 21.28 -4.28
N ASP A 42 -4.01 21.05 -4.54
CA ASP A 42 -3.45 19.70 -4.53
C ASP A 42 -3.62 19.05 -3.15
N ILE A 43 -4.09 17.80 -3.14
CA ILE A 43 -4.17 16.99 -1.92
C ILE A 43 -2.90 16.14 -1.83
N ILE A 44 -2.12 16.36 -0.79
CA ILE A 44 -0.85 15.69 -0.56
C ILE A 44 -1.00 14.69 0.59
N SER A 45 -0.56 13.45 0.39
CA SER A 45 -0.58 12.44 1.45
C SER A 45 0.34 12.82 2.61
N LYS A 46 -0.20 12.82 3.82
CA LYS A 46 0.56 13.06 5.07
C LYS A 46 1.17 11.78 5.64
N ILE A 47 0.81 10.62 5.11
CA ILE A 47 1.24 9.30 5.58
C ILE A 47 1.69 8.41 4.42
N ASN A 48 2.44 7.36 4.73
CA ASN A 48 2.61 6.23 3.82
C ASN A 48 1.40 5.30 3.91
N LEU A 49 1.02 4.65 2.81
CA LEU A 49 0.03 3.59 2.78
C LEU A 49 0.62 2.36 2.05
N PRO A 50 0.77 1.22 2.72
CA PRO A 50 0.61 1.03 4.18
C PRO A 50 1.64 1.83 5.00
N PRO A 51 1.37 2.10 6.31
CA PRO A 51 2.23 2.94 7.14
C PRO A 51 3.52 2.25 7.61
N PHE A 52 3.62 0.95 7.45
CA PHE A 52 4.78 0.10 7.75
C PHE A 52 4.74 -1.17 6.91
N ASN A 53 5.87 -1.88 6.81
CA ASN A 53 5.90 -3.19 6.19
C ASN A 53 4.99 -4.16 6.97
N ASN A 54 4.08 -4.84 6.27
CA ASN A 54 3.13 -5.75 6.90
C ASN A 54 2.96 -7.05 6.11
N SER A 55 2.32 -8.05 6.72
CA SER A 55 2.01 -9.30 6.06
C SER A 55 0.79 -9.15 5.14
N ALA A 56 0.90 -9.68 3.92
CA ALA A 56 -0.23 -9.79 3.00
C ALA A 56 -1.12 -11.02 3.27
N VAL A 57 -0.65 -11.97 4.10
CA VAL A 57 -1.30 -13.27 4.34
C VAL A 57 -1.10 -13.73 5.78
N ASP A 58 -1.88 -14.72 6.19
CA ASP A 58 -1.65 -15.47 7.42
C ASP A 58 -0.53 -16.49 7.22
N GLY A 59 0.44 -16.51 8.12
CA GLY A 59 1.60 -17.37 7.95
C GLY A 59 2.68 -17.20 9.01
N TYR A 60 3.91 -17.33 8.57
CA TYR A 60 5.10 -17.25 9.41
C TYR A 60 6.11 -16.29 8.81
N ALA A 61 6.40 -15.21 9.53
CA ALA A 61 7.48 -14.29 9.19
C ALA A 61 8.83 -14.94 9.46
N ILE A 62 9.74 -14.86 8.51
CA ILE A 62 11.06 -15.48 8.56
C ILE A 62 12.15 -14.54 8.06
N LEU A 63 13.40 -14.82 8.44
CA LEU A 63 14.58 -14.30 7.77
C LEU A 63 14.98 -15.30 6.67
N ASN A 64 14.56 -15.02 5.44
CA ASN A 64 14.78 -15.90 4.30
C ASN A 64 16.04 -15.50 3.52
N ASN A 65 17.22 -15.80 4.07
CA ASN A 65 18.45 -15.63 3.32
C ASN A 65 18.89 -16.92 2.60
N ASP A 66 18.47 -18.10 3.12
CA ASP A 66 18.83 -19.41 2.57
C ASP A 66 17.83 -20.51 2.97
N ILE A 67 16.53 -20.17 2.99
CA ILE A 67 15.50 -21.15 3.37
C ILE A 67 15.27 -22.12 2.22
N LYS A 68 15.63 -23.38 2.43
CA LYS A 68 15.34 -24.50 1.53
C LYS A 68 14.01 -25.17 1.90
N LYS A 69 13.42 -25.91 0.93
CA LYS A 69 12.31 -26.83 1.18
C LYS A 69 12.66 -27.79 2.33
N ASN A 70 11.65 -28.13 3.15
CA ASN A 70 11.77 -28.99 4.32
C ASN A 70 12.66 -28.43 5.46
N LYS A 71 12.88 -27.11 5.51
CA LYS A 71 13.55 -26.47 6.63
C LYS A 71 12.59 -26.34 7.79
N GLU A 72 13.00 -26.81 8.97
CA GLU A 72 12.33 -26.56 10.25
C GLU A 72 12.85 -25.28 10.90
N LEU A 73 11.92 -24.47 11.42
CA LEU A 73 12.19 -23.28 12.20
C LEU A 73 11.44 -23.35 13.53
N PHE A 74 12.05 -22.83 14.60
CA PHE A 74 11.41 -22.72 15.90
C PHE A 74 10.46 -21.51 15.92
N TYR A 75 9.26 -21.64 16.50
CA TYR A 75 8.36 -20.52 16.74
C TYR A 75 7.64 -20.65 18.08
N ASN A 76 7.56 -19.55 18.82
CA ASN A 76 6.82 -19.46 20.10
C ASN A 76 6.18 -18.08 20.29
N ARG A 77 6.23 -17.23 19.28
CA ARG A 77 5.71 -15.87 19.32
C ARG A 77 4.77 -15.63 18.14
N ARG A 78 3.84 -14.72 18.36
CA ARG A 78 2.90 -14.28 17.31
C ARG A 78 2.78 -12.78 17.27
N VAL A 79 2.30 -12.24 16.15
CA VAL A 79 1.93 -10.84 15.96
C VAL A 79 0.67 -10.77 15.11
N ALA A 80 -0.33 -10.00 15.57
CA ALA A 80 -1.58 -9.77 14.87
C ALA A 80 -1.68 -8.30 14.40
N ALA A 81 -2.65 -8.02 13.53
CA ALA A 81 -2.96 -6.65 13.15
C ALA A 81 -3.38 -5.84 14.39
N GLY A 82 -2.84 -4.63 14.51
CA GLY A 82 -3.07 -3.77 15.69
C GLY A 82 -2.11 -4.00 16.85
N ASP A 83 -1.33 -5.07 16.86
CA ASP A 83 -0.30 -5.26 17.88
C ASP A 83 0.80 -4.21 17.78
N ASN A 84 1.10 -3.52 18.88
CA ASN A 84 2.18 -2.52 18.93
C ASN A 84 3.48 -3.13 19.51
N ILE A 85 3.79 -4.36 19.14
CA ILE A 85 4.94 -5.10 19.66
C ILE A 85 6.11 -5.00 18.68
N LYS A 86 7.28 -4.59 19.17
CA LYS A 86 8.54 -4.61 18.39
C LYS A 86 9.21 -5.98 18.56
N LEU A 87 8.82 -6.95 17.75
CA LEU A 87 9.50 -8.24 17.72
C LEU A 87 10.71 -8.20 16.77
N LYS A 88 11.76 -8.93 17.16
CA LYS A 88 12.95 -9.16 16.34
C LYS A 88 13.12 -10.66 16.15
N ILE A 89 13.35 -11.09 14.91
CA ILE A 89 13.58 -12.48 14.55
C ILE A 89 15.10 -12.79 14.56
N LYS A 90 15.44 -14.00 15.00
CA LYS A 90 16.81 -14.54 14.95
C LYS A 90 16.94 -15.61 13.85
N LYS A 91 18.15 -15.94 13.48
CA LYS A 91 18.40 -17.05 12.55
C LYS A 91 17.85 -18.36 13.13
N GLY A 92 17.11 -19.12 12.33
CA GLY A 92 16.49 -20.38 12.75
C GLY A 92 15.12 -20.21 13.43
N GLU A 93 14.64 -18.98 13.61
CA GLU A 93 13.32 -18.68 14.16
C GLU A 93 12.30 -18.32 13.09
N ALA A 94 11.03 -18.50 13.42
CA ALA A 94 9.87 -17.95 12.75
C ALA A 94 8.98 -17.25 13.78
N ILE A 95 8.16 -16.31 13.33
CA ILE A 95 7.13 -15.66 14.15
C ILE A 95 5.80 -15.85 13.45
N ARG A 96 4.79 -16.41 14.14
CA ARG A 96 3.43 -16.50 13.61
C ARG A 96 2.93 -15.08 13.32
N ILE A 97 2.46 -14.83 12.09
CA ILE A 97 2.00 -13.51 11.67
C ILE A 97 0.65 -13.64 10.97
N PHE A 98 -0.20 -12.61 11.15
CA PHE A 98 -1.51 -12.53 10.53
C PHE A 98 -1.54 -11.37 9.53
N THR A 99 -2.46 -11.45 8.58
CA THR A 99 -2.68 -10.44 7.55
C THR A 99 -2.80 -9.05 8.15
N GLY A 100 -2.10 -8.08 7.60
CA GLY A 100 -2.06 -6.69 8.09
C GLY A 100 -1.13 -6.45 9.29
N ALA A 101 -0.62 -7.50 9.93
CA ALA A 101 0.29 -7.36 11.07
C ALA A 101 1.65 -6.83 10.62
N LYS A 102 2.25 -5.98 11.47
CA LYS A 102 3.57 -5.39 11.23
C LYS A 102 4.65 -6.48 11.17
N MET A 103 5.50 -6.41 10.15
CA MET A 103 6.63 -7.31 10.00
C MET A 103 7.60 -7.19 11.17
N PRO A 104 8.00 -8.32 11.80
CA PRO A 104 9.06 -8.32 12.79
C PRO A 104 10.38 -7.78 12.22
N LEU A 105 11.17 -7.11 13.05
CA LEU A 105 12.50 -6.67 12.65
C LEU A 105 13.37 -7.87 12.21
N ASN A 106 14.19 -7.66 11.18
CA ASN A 106 15.02 -8.68 10.54
C ASN A 106 14.24 -9.78 9.80
N SER A 107 12.92 -9.70 9.69
CA SER A 107 12.18 -10.57 8.75
C SER A 107 12.10 -9.91 7.38
N ASN A 108 12.10 -10.72 6.34
CA ASN A 108 12.01 -10.25 4.96
C ASN A 108 11.03 -11.06 4.09
N THR A 109 10.38 -12.06 4.66
CA THR A 109 9.49 -12.97 3.91
C THR A 109 8.41 -13.52 4.83
N VAL A 110 7.22 -13.75 4.30
CA VAL A 110 6.16 -14.50 4.98
C VAL A 110 5.88 -15.78 4.20
N VAL A 111 5.95 -16.92 4.90
CA VAL A 111 5.53 -18.22 4.38
C VAL A 111 4.06 -18.39 4.71
N MET A 112 3.21 -18.61 3.70
CA MET A 112 1.78 -18.88 3.92
C MET A 112 1.60 -20.11 4.79
N GLN A 113 0.63 -20.11 5.69
CA GLN A 113 0.36 -21.24 6.59
C GLN A 113 0.08 -22.54 5.83
N GLU A 114 -0.55 -22.49 4.66
CA GLU A 114 -0.87 -23.64 3.81
C GLU A 114 0.39 -24.34 3.28
N ASN A 115 1.49 -23.59 3.16
CA ASN A 115 2.80 -24.09 2.73
C ASN A 115 3.67 -24.59 3.89
N THR A 116 3.08 -24.75 5.07
CA THR A 116 3.77 -25.19 6.28
C THR A 116 3.12 -26.43 6.90
N LYS A 117 3.82 -27.07 7.81
CA LYS A 117 3.29 -28.04 8.77
C LYS A 117 3.88 -27.74 10.14
N THR A 118 3.04 -27.70 11.15
CA THR A 118 3.48 -27.43 12.53
C THR A 118 3.50 -28.70 13.34
N ASN A 119 4.49 -28.80 14.22
CA ASN A 119 4.57 -29.83 15.25
C ASN A 119 5.21 -29.22 16.49
N ASN A 120 4.49 -29.18 17.61
CA ASN A 120 4.90 -28.47 18.82
C ASN A 120 5.31 -27.02 18.47
N ASN A 121 6.47 -26.56 18.92
CA ASN A 121 6.99 -25.21 18.64
C ASN A 121 7.85 -25.14 17.36
N LYS A 122 7.66 -26.06 16.41
CA LYS A 122 8.38 -26.09 15.15
C LYS A 122 7.44 -25.91 13.96
N VAL A 123 7.85 -25.17 12.98
CA VAL A 123 7.19 -25.02 11.69
C VAL A 123 8.10 -25.54 10.58
N LEU A 124 7.61 -26.54 9.86
CA LEU A 124 8.26 -27.11 8.67
C LEU A 124 7.78 -26.38 7.42
N ILE A 125 8.70 -25.87 6.62
CA ILE A 125 8.42 -25.18 5.36
C ILE A 125 8.37 -26.21 4.24
N LYS A 126 7.16 -26.53 3.71
CA LYS A 126 6.96 -27.48 2.61
C LYS A 126 7.42 -26.90 1.26
N LYS A 127 7.25 -25.60 1.05
CA LYS A 127 7.60 -24.91 -0.19
C LYS A 127 8.40 -23.66 0.16
N ALA A 128 9.65 -23.61 -0.31
CA ALA A 128 10.50 -22.45 -0.11
C ALA A 128 9.94 -21.22 -0.87
N PRO A 129 9.67 -20.10 -0.18
CA PRO A 129 9.20 -18.90 -0.81
C PRO A 129 10.39 -18.14 -1.46
N LYS A 130 10.09 -17.24 -2.40
CA LYS A 130 11.07 -16.22 -2.81
C LYS A 130 11.26 -15.19 -1.69
N ILE A 131 12.44 -14.60 -1.59
CA ILE A 131 12.70 -13.48 -0.68
C ILE A 131 11.72 -12.35 -1.02
N GLY A 132 11.14 -11.72 -0.01
CA GLY A 132 10.14 -10.65 -0.16
C GLY A 132 8.70 -11.13 -0.39
N SER A 133 8.47 -12.45 -0.57
CA SER A 133 7.11 -12.96 -0.79
C SER A 133 6.17 -12.63 0.36
N ASN A 134 4.94 -12.27 0.01
CA ASN A 134 3.82 -12.02 0.93
C ASN A 134 4.08 -10.88 1.94
N CYS A 135 4.98 -9.97 1.61
CA CYS A 135 5.25 -8.75 2.38
C CYS A 135 4.78 -7.54 1.60
N ARG A 136 3.95 -6.72 2.21
CA ARG A 136 3.60 -5.40 1.70
C ARG A 136 4.62 -4.38 2.21
N ILE A 137 5.16 -3.58 1.32
CA ILE A 137 6.19 -2.60 1.65
C ILE A 137 5.55 -1.27 2.07
N MET A 138 6.10 -0.62 3.09
CA MET A 138 5.67 0.70 3.52
C MET A 138 5.62 1.68 2.33
N GLY A 139 4.44 2.28 2.11
CA GLY A 139 4.24 3.27 1.06
C GLY A 139 4.14 2.68 -0.36
N GLU A 140 3.89 1.38 -0.53
CA GLU A 140 3.75 0.78 -1.87
C GLU A 140 2.52 1.31 -2.62
N ASP A 141 1.42 1.60 -1.93
CA ASP A 141 0.21 2.18 -2.54
C ASP A 141 0.35 3.71 -2.66
N ILE A 142 0.70 4.38 -1.55
CA ILE A 142 0.84 5.83 -1.48
C ILE A 142 2.05 6.18 -0.61
N LYS A 143 2.98 6.94 -1.15
CA LYS A 143 4.11 7.48 -0.38
C LYS A 143 3.72 8.80 0.27
N LYS A 144 4.17 9.03 1.50
CA LYS A 144 4.07 10.32 2.16
C LYS A 144 4.65 11.42 1.27
N ASN A 145 4.01 12.58 1.26
CA ASN A 145 4.35 13.76 0.46
C ASN A 145 4.13 13.63 -1.06
N THR A 146 3.40 12.60 -1.52
CA THR A 146 2.95 12.53 -2.92
C THR A 146 1.59 13.20 -3.09
N ILE A 147 1.37 13.81 -4.24
CA ILE A 147 0.07 14.35 -4.63
C ILE A 147 -0.86 13.18 -4.96
N ILE A 148 -1.97 13.06 -4.23
CA ILE A 148 -3.01 12.04 -4.44
C ILE A 148 -4.12 12.54 -5.35
N LEU A 149 -4.49 13.82 -5.22
CA LEU A 149 -5.44 14.48 -6.11
C LEU A 149 -4.88 15.84 -6.51
N LYS A 150 -4.98 16.18 -7.77
CA LYS A 150 -4.55 17.49 -8.28
C LYS A 150 -5.67 18.51 -8.17
N LYS A 151 -5.31 19.78 -8.04
CA LYS A 151 -6.22 20.90 -8.23
C LYS A 151 -6.94 20.77 -9.58
N GLY A 152 -8.26 20.95 -9.57
CA GLY A 152 -9.11 20.87 -10.75
C GLY A 152 -9.65 19.47 -11.08
N THR A 153 -9.33 18.46 -10.21
CA THR A 153 -9.95 17.12 -10.30
C THR A 153 -11.37 17.18 -9.83
#